data_d3f7fda444fdd04f56728cd0448f0beb
#
_entry.id   d3f7fda444fdd04f56728cd0448f0beb
#
_cell.length_a   1.000
_cell.length_b   1.000
_cell.length_c   1.000
_cell.angle_alpha   90.00
_cell.angle_beta   90.00
_cell.angle_gamma   90.00
#
_symmetry.space_group_name_H-M   'P 1'
#
loop_
_entity.id
_entity.type
_entity.pdbx_description
1 polymer ?
#
loop_
_entity_poly.entity_id
_entity_poly.type
_entity_poly.pdbx_seq_one_letter_code
_entity_poly.pdbx_strand_id
1 'polypeptide(L)'
;QDVAKIAERQINWIKNKLSDKKDPISLEFKKFVSSLQHNINESIDDNQAAEMLSQHLITKPIFEALFEEYSFVNRNPVSQAMESIVNELEKAGFNKEQENLEPLYESVRMRAEGIEKAEDKQKIIVTLYDKFFKTAFKATTERLGIVITPFEVVDFIVHSVDDVLKKHFGKS
;
A
#
# COMPACT_ATOMS: atom_id res chain seq x y z
N GLN A 1 -17.10 -10.53 5.45
CA GLN A 1 -16.75 -10.57 4.01
C GLN A 1 -15.29 -11.00 3.88
N ASP A 2 -15.01 -11.88 2.94
CA ASP A 2 -13.68 -12.43 2.71
C ASP A 2 -12.89 -11.45 1.83
N VAL A 3 -12.03 -10.66 2.45
CA VAL A 3 -11.26 -9.60 1.78
C VAL A 3 -10.29 -10.19 0.75
N ALA A 4 -9.83 -11.44 0.95
CA ALA A 4 -9.02 -12.12 -0.05
C ALA A 4 -9.78 -12.27 -1.38
N LYS A 5 -11.06 -12.61 -1.33
CA LYS A 5 -11.92 -12.67 -2.53
C LYS A 5 -12.13 -11.31 -3.17
N ILE A 6 -12.18 -10.23 -2.37
CA ILE A 6 -12.28 -8.87 -2.92
C ILE A 6 -10.99 -8.52 -3.65
N ALA A 7 -9.83 -8.77 -3.03
CA ALA A 7 -8.53 -8.53 -3.65
C ALA A 7 -8.35 -9.31 -4.96
N GLU A 8 -8.68 -10.61 -4.95
CA GLU A 8 -8.63 -11.45 -6.15
C GLU A 8 -9.54 -10.92 -7.27
N ARG A 9 -10.76 -10.51 -6.92
CA ARG A 9 -11.71 -9.93 -7.87
C ARG A 9 -11.19 -8.62 -8.47
N GLN A 10 -10.59 -7.74 -7.65
CA GLN A 10 -9.96 -6.50 -8.12
C GLN A 10 -8.78 -6.77 -9.06
N ILE A 11 -7.90 -7.71 -8.72
CA ILE A 11 -6.78 -8.11 -9.56
C ILE A 11 -7.29 -8.63 -10.91
N ASN A 12 -8.30 -9.49 -10.90
CA ASN A 12 -8.90 -10.02 -12.13
C ASN A 12 -9.58 -8.93 -12.96
N TRP A 13 -10.26 -7.98 -12.32
CA TRP A 13 -10.87 -6.84 -13.01
C TRP A 13 -9.80 -5.97 -13.70
N ILE A 14 -8.72 -5.63 -13.02
CA ILE A 14 -7.58 -4.89 -13.57
C ILE A 14 -7.00 -5.66 -14.78
N LYS A 15 -6.69 -6.95 -14.62
CA LYS A 15 -6.13 -7.79 -15.70
C LYS A 15 -7.05 -7.85 -16.92
N ASN A 16 -8.36 -7.96 -16.72
CA ASN A 16 -9.33 -7.95 -17.81
C ASN A 16 -9.32 -6.63 -18.57
N LYS A 17 -9.24 -5.49 -17.87
CA LYS A 17 -9.12 -4.16 -18.50
C LYS A 17 -7.82 -4.02 -19.29
N LEU A 18 -6.72 -4.58 -18.80
CA LEU A 18 -5.41 -4.55 -19.48
C LEU A 18 -5.36 -5.44 -20.73
N SER A 19 -6.30 -6.35 -20.92
CA SER A 19 -6.36 -7.23 -22.11
C SER A 19 -6.63 -6.46 -23.39
N ASP A 20 -7.33 -5.31 -23.32
CA ASP A 20 -7.53 -4.40 -24.45
C ASP A 20 -6.37 -3.40 -24.53
N LYS A 21 -5.45 -3.65 -25.46
CA LYS A 21 -4.28 -2.79 -25.69
C LYS A 21 -4.61 -1.36 -26.16
N LYS A 22 -5.85 -1.09 -26.55
CA LYS A 22 -6.31 0.24 -26.99
C LYS A 22 -6.98 1.03 -25.86
N ASP A 23 -7.27 0.37 -24.72
CA ASP A 23 -7.84 1.04 -23.57
C ASP A 23 -6.79 2.04 -22.99
N PRO A 24 -7.17 3.27 -22.68
CA PRO A 24 -6.30 4.25 -22.00
C PRO A 24 -5.64 3.70 -20.74
N ILE A 25 -6.33 2.84 -20.00
CA ILE A 25 -5.81 2.15 -18.81
C ILE A 25 -4.57 1.33 -19.15
N SER A 26 -4.56 0.62 -20.29
CA SER A 26 -3.41 -0.20 -20.69
C SER A 26 -2.15 0.66 -20.93
N LEU A 27 -2.31 1.88 -21.44
CA LEU A 27 -1.20 2.80 -21.66
C LEU A 27 -0.65 3.33 -20.33
N GLU A 28 -1.52 3.79 -19.45
CA GLU A 28 -1.13 4.29 -18.12
C GLU A 28 -0.55 3.17 -17.25
N PHE A 29 -1.08 1.96 -17.36
CA PHE A 29 -0.51 0.80 -16.67
C PHE A 29 0.92 0.47 -17.10
N LYS A 30 1.23 0.57 -18.40
CA LYS A 30 2.61 0.39 -18.88
C LYS A 30 3.57 1.45 -18.34
N LYS A 31 3.12 2.70 -18.26
CA LYS A 31 3.91 3.77 -17.62
C LYS A 31 4.15 3.46 -16.14
N PHE A 32 3.12 2.99 -15.47
CA PHE A 32 3.21 2.58 -14.07
C PHE A 32 4.19 1.42 -13.89
N VAL A 33 4.11 0.35 -14.69
CA VAL A 33 5.08 -0.77 -14.66
C VAL A 33 6.50 -0.27 -14.87
N SER A 34 6.72 0.57 -15.88
CA SER A 34 8.04 1.15 -16.15
C SER A 34 8.56 1.99 -14.98
N SER A 35 7.68 2.72 -14.30
CA SER A 35 8.04 3.48 -13.09
C SER A 35 8.42 2.56 -11.93
N LEU A 36 7.70 1.47 -11.72
CA LEU A 36 8.05 0.47 -10.70
C LEU A 36 9.40 -0.21 -11.00
N GLN A 37 9.63 -0.57 -12.26
CA GLN A 37 10.87 -1.18 -12.69
C GLN A 37 12.06 -0.25 -12.46
N HIS A 38 11.90 1.03 -12.77
CA HIS A 38 12.95 2.03 -12.60
C HIS A 38 13.25 2.35 -11.12
N ASN A 39 12.19 2.48 -10.28
CA ASN A 39 12.33 3.00 -8.92
C ASN A 39 12.45 1.91 -7.84
N ILE A 40 12.02 0.67 -8.13
CA ILE A 40 11.99 -0.41 -7.15
C ILE A 40 12.83 -1.59 -7.61
N ASN A 41 12.43 -2.26 -8.71
CA ASN A 41 13.12 -3.46 -9.20
C ASN A 41 12.75 -3.74 -10.65
N GLU A 42 13.78 -3.86 -11.51
CA GLU A 42 13.64 -4.13 -12.94
C GLU A 42 12.93 -5.46 -13.27
N SER A 43 12.91 -6.42 -12.33
CA SER A 43 12.26 -7.72 -12.51
C SER A 43 10.74 -7.72 -12.33
N ILE A 44 10.12 -6.58 -11.99
CA ILE A 44 8.67 -6.48 -11.79
C ILE A 44 7.96 -6.69 -13.13
N ASP A 45 7.11 -7.71 -13.17
CA ASP A 45 6.25 -8.01 -14.31
C ASP A 45 4.83 -7.39 -14.16
N ASP A 46 4.03 -7.49 -15.23
CA ASP A 46 2.67 -6.94 -15.28
C ASP A 46 1.74 -7.55 -14.20
N ASN A 47 1.91 -8.83 -13.86
CA ASN A 47 1.11 -9.50 -12.84
C ASN A 47 1.46 -8.95 -11.45
N GLN A 48 2.74 -8.81 -11.18
CA GLN A 48 3.24 -8.24 -9.92
C GLN A 48 2.81 -6.79 -9.77
N ALA A 49 2.89 -6.01 -10.84
CA ALA A 49 2.42 -4.63 -10.83
C ALA A 49 0.91 -4.51 -10.57
N ALA A 50 0.10 -5.40 -11.17
CA ALA A 50 -1.34 -5.44 -10.91
C ALA A 50 -1.66 -5.83 -9.46
N GLU A 51 -0.91 -6.77 -8.86
CA GLU A 51 -1.01 -7.10 -7.43
C GLU A 51 -0.63 -5.90 -6.55
N MET A 52 0.48 -5.23 -6.83
CA MET A 52 0.93 -4.04 -6.10
C MET A 52 -0.11 -2.90 -6.17
N LEU A 53 -0.69 -2.69 -7.36
CA LEU A 53 -1.74 -1.69 -7.56
C LEU A 53 -3.00 -2.03 -6.75
N SER A 54 -3.45 -3.28 -6.77
CA SER A 54 -4.59 -3.74 -5.95
C SER A 54 -4.31 -3.59 -4.45
N GLN A 55 -3.10 -3.94 -4.00
CA GLN A 55 -2.69 -3.71 -2.61
C GLN A 55 -2.78 -2.23 -2.24
N HIS A 56 -2.24 -1.35 -3.08
CA HIS A 56 -2.28 0.09 -2.85
C HIS A 56 -3.71 0.60 -2.76
N LEU A 57 -4.58 0.24 -3.69
CA LEU A 57 -5.98 0.65 -3.72
C LEU A 57 -6.75 0.25 -2.46
N ILE A 58 -6.49 -0.94 -1.94
CA ILE A 58 -7.14 -1.44 -0.72
C ILE A 58 -6.57 -0.77 0.53
N THR A 59 -5.26 -0.48 0.54
CA THR A 59 -4.57 -0.01 1.75
C THR A 59 -4.51 1.49 1.88
N LYS A 60 -4.59 2.22 0.77
CA LYS A 60 -4.55 3.70 0.75
C LYS A 60 -5.52 4.31 1.77
N PRO A 61 -6.83 3.98 1.80
CA PRO A 61 -7.76 4.55 2.79
C PRO A 61 -7.41 4.21 4.24
N ILE A 62 -6.78 3.04 4.46
CA ILE A 62 -6.33 2.61 5.79
C ILE A 62 -5.17 3.49 6.27
N PHE A 63 -4.17 3.70 5.40
CA PHE A 63 -3.02 4.54 5.74
C PHE A 63 -3.41 6.01 5.87
N GLU A 64 -4.33 6.51 5.05
CA GLU A 64 -4.88 7.86 5.18
C GLU A 64 -5.57 8.06 6.54
N ALA A 65 -6.38 7.09 6.98
CA ALA A 65 -7.03 7.15 8.29
C ALA A 65 -6.05 7.10 9.47
N LEU A 66 -4.94 6.35 9.35
CA LEU A 66 -3.94 6.21 10.42
C LEU A 66 -2.95 7.37 10.48
N PHE A 67 -2.67 8.01 9.34
CA PHE A 67 -1.60 9.00 9.17
C PHE A 67 -2.08 10.30 8.52
N GLU A 68 -3.31 10.70 8.78
CA GLU A 68 -3.95 11.88 8.20
C GLU A 68 -3.08 13.15 8.31
N GLU A 69 -2.44 13.35 9.47
CA GLU A 69 -1.58 14.51 9.73
C GLU A 69 -0.27 14.53 8.93
N TYR A 70 0.21 13.39 8.44
CA TYR A 70 1.54 13.28 7.83
C TYR A 70 1.55 13.39 6.31
N SER A 71 0.38 13.44 5.65
CA SER A 71 0.28 13.45 4.16
C SER A 71 1.18 12.39 3.50
N PHE A 72 1.33 11.24 4.18
CA PHE A 72 2.28 10.18 3.81
C PHE A 72 2.09 9.70 2.37
N VAL A 73 0.85 9.49 1.98
CA VAL A 73 0.50 9.01 0.63
C VAL A 73 0.93 10.01 -0.43
N ASN A 74 0.73 11.30 -0.19
CA ASN A 74 1.04 12.37 -1.16
C ASN A 74 2.55 12.61 -1.33
N ARG A 75 3.38 12.21 -0.36
CA ARG A 75 4.84 12.36 -0.40
C ARG A 75 5.58 11.12 -0.90
N ASN A 76 4.90 10.01 -1.03
CA ASN A 76 5.50 8.75 -1.46
C ASN A 76 5.61 8.72 -2.99
N PRO A 77 6.84 8.63 -3.59
CA PRO A 77 7.03 8.59 -5.05
C PRO A 77 6.27 7.44 -5.74
N VAL A 78 6.15 6.30 -5.07
CA VAL A 78 5.40 5.14 -5.59
C VAL A 78 3.91 5.45 -5.64
N SER A 79 3.36 6.10 -4.59
CA SER A 79 1.96 6.53 -4.58
C SER A 79 1.67 7.56 -5.67
N GLN A 80 2.59 8.50 -5.91
CA GLN A 80 2.46 9.49 -6.98
C GLN A 80 2.46 8.82 -8.38
N ALA A 81 3.35 7.84 -8.60
CA ALA A 81 3.37 7.07 -9.84
C ALA A 81 2.08 6.25 -10.05
N MET A 82 1.44 5.82 -8.97
CA MET A 82 0.16 5.11 -9.01
C MET A 82 -1.04 6.03 -9.27
N GLU A 83 -0.95 7.31 -8.91
CA GLU A 83 -2.11 8.21 -8.94
C GLU A 83 -2.71 8.35 -10.34
N SER A 84 -1.89 8.40 -11.37
CA SER A 84 -2.35 8.50 -12.76
C SER A 84 -3.15 7.27 -13.18
N ILE A 85 -2.66 6.07 -12.88
CA ILE A 85 -3.40 4.83 -13.19
C ILE A 85 -4.65 4.68 -12.32
N VAL A 86 -4.60 5.07 -11.04
CA VAL A 86 -5.77 5.05 -10.15
C VAL A 86 -6.89 5.92 -10.71
N ASN A 87 -6.59 7.14 -11.14
CA ASN A 87 -7.57 8.04 -11.75
C ASN A 87 -8.23 7.44 -13.00
N GLU A 88 -7.49 6.74 -13.86
CA GLU A 88 -8.05 6.06 -15.02
C GLU A 88 -8.93 4.86 -14.65
N LEU A 89 -8.54 4.09 -13.62
CA LEU A 89 -9.35 2.99 -13.09
C LEU A 89 -10.66 3.49 -12.49
N GLU A 90 -10.64 4.60 -11.76
CA GLU A 90 -11.84 5.23 -11.18
C GLU A 90 -12.81 5.71 -12.27
N LYS A 91 -12.31 6.36 -13.31
CA LYS A 91 -13.13 6.75 -14.50
C LYS A 91 -13.79 5.54 -15.17
N ALA A 92 -13.13 4.39 -15.15
CA ALA A 92 -13.64 3.13 -15.70
C ALA A 92 -14.62 2.40 -14.76
N GLY A 93 -14.94 2.96 -13.59
CA GLY A 93 -15.92 2.43 -12.65
C GLY A 93 -15.35 1.51 -11.58
N PHE A 94 -14.05 1.55 -11.31
CA PHE A 94 -13.42 0.75 -10.27
C PHE A 94 -13.97 1.04 -8.87
N ASN A 95 -14.50 2.23 -8.61
CA ASN A 95 -15.06 2.63 -7.31
C ASN A 95 -16.17 1.69 -6.81
N LYS A 96 -16.93 1.08 -7.72
CA LYS A 96 -17.95 0.08 -7.36
C LYS A 96 -17.39 -1.18 -6.72
N GLU A 97 -16.13 -1.50 -7.02
CA GLU A 97 -15.43 -2.62 -6.39
C GLU A 97 -14.90 -2.29 -4.99
N GLN A 98 -14.77 -1.00 -4.66
CA GLN A 98 -14.32 -0.53 -3.34
C GLN A 98 -15.46 -0.44 -2.31
N GLU A 99 -16.72 -0.25 -2.72
CA GLU A 99 -17.88 -0.13 -1.83
C GLU A 99 -18.02 -1.29 -0.83
N ASN A 100 -17.52 -2.46 -1.18
CA ASN A 100 -17.54 -3.64 -0.32
C ASN A 100 -16.52 -3.60 0.84
N LEU A 101 -15.60 -2.65 0.84
CA LEU A 101 -14.55 -2.50 1.87
C LEU A 101 -14.88 -1.42 2.90
N GLU A 102 -15.93 -0.63 2.71
CA GLU A 102 -16.29 0.47 3.61
C GLU A 102 -16.43 0.03 5.08
N PRO A 103 -17.06 -1.12 5.41
CA PRO A 103 -17.12 -1.58 6.80
C PRO A 103 -15.73 -1.85 7.42
N LEU A 104 -14.75 -2.26 6.60
CA LEU A 104 -13.36 -2.43 7.05
C LEU A 104 -12.74 -1.07 7.35
N TYR A 105 -12.90 -0.10 6.44
CA TYR A 105 -12.34 1.24 6.59
C TYR A 105 -12.92 1.96 7.80
N GLU A 106 -14.24 1.88 8.01
CA GLU A 106 -14.89 2.43 9.20
C GLU A 106 -14.37 1.79 10.49
N SER A 107 -14.20 0.46 10.50
CA SER A 107 -13.62 -0.24 11.66
C SER A 107 -12.20 0.22 11.97
N VAL A 108 -11.39 0.52 10.94
CA VAL A 108 -10.03 1.04 11.12
C VAL A 108 -10.07 2.48 11.63
N ARG A 109 -10.91 3.34 11.04
CA ARG A 109 -11.08 4.74 11.48
C ARG A 109 -11.47 4.82 12.95
N MET A 110 -12.50 4.07 13.37
CA MET A 110 -12.93 4.03 14.78
C MET A 110 -11.82 3.57 15.73
N ARG A 111 -10.96 2.64 15.28
CA ARG A 111 -9.83 2.17 16.10
C ARG A 111 -8.66 3.14 16.13
N ALA A 112 -8.51 3.93 15.07
CA ALA A 112 -7.47 4.94 14.95
C ALA A 112 -7.84 6.23 15.68
N GLU A 113 -9.14 6.48 15.85
CA GLU A 113 -9.67 7.68 16.50
C GLU A 113 -9.15 7.78 17.94
N GLY A 114 -8.54 8.92 18.29
CA GLY A 114 -7.99 9.15 19.63
C GLY A 114 -6.65 8.47 19.91
N ILE A 115 -6.03 7.80 18.92
CA ILE A 115 -4.69 7.22 19.08
C ILE A 115 -3.62 8.23 18.67
N GLU A 116 -2.97 8.82 19.67
CA GLU A 116 -1.87 9.76 19.47
C GLU A 116 -0.49 9.08 19.43
N LYS A 117 -0.33 7.97 20.16
CA LYS A 117 0.96 7.29 20.30
C LYS A 117 1.32 6.47 19.06
N ALA A 118 2.54 6.65 18.58
CA ALA A 118 3.08 5.92 17.43
C ALA A 118 3.08 4.40 17.62
N GLU A 119 3.35 3.92 18.85
CA GLU A 119 3.35 2.50 19.21
C GLU A 119 1.96 1.86 19.03
N ASP A 120 0.90 2.59 19.38
CA ASP A 120 -0.46 2.06 19.26
C ASP A 120 -0.94 2.09 17.80
N LYS A 121 -0.55 3.09 17.02
CA LYS A 121 -0.73 3.10 15.55
C LYS A 121 -0.03 1.91 14.90
N GLN A 122 1.20 1.61 15.34
CA GLN A 122 1.94 0.44 14.84
C GLN A 122 1.24 -0.88 15.17
N LYS A 123 0.67 -1.06 16.37
CA LYS A 123 -0.11 -2.26 16.72
C LYS A 123 -1.28 -2.50 15.77
N ILE A 124 -1.96 -1.42 15.33
CA ILE A 124 -3.00 -1.53 14.31
C ILE A 124 -2.41 -2.03 12.99
N ILE A 125 -1.29 -1.47 12.54
CA ILE A 125 -0.62 -1.89 11.30
C ILE A 125 -0.20 -3.36 11.38
N VAL A 126 0.42 -3.79 12.48
CA VAL A 126 0.80 -5.20 12.69
C VAL A 126 -0.42 -6.10 12.65
N THR A 127 -1.51 -5.72 13.31
CA THR A 127 -2.77 -6.48 13.32
C THR A 127 -3.37 -6.58 11.91
N LEU A 128 -3.37 -5.49 11.16
CA LEU A 128 -3.83 -5.47 9.77
C LEU A 128 -2.95 -6.35 8.88
N TYR A 129 -1.63 -6.27 9.05
CA TYR A 129 -0.70 -7.12 8.33
C TYR A 129 -0.99 -8.61 8.59
N ASP A 130 -1.05 -9.02 9.84
CA ASP A 130 -1.24 -10.42 10.21
C ASP A 130 -2.59 -10.98 9.82
N LYS A 131 -3.67 -10.22 10.03
CA LYS A 131 -5.04 -10.70 9.80
C LYS A 131 -5.53 -10.48 8.38
N PHE A 132 -5.00 -9.47 7.70
CA PHE A 132 -5.48 -9.04 6.40
C PHE A 132 -4.48 -9.34 5.29
N PHE A 133 -3.27 -8.76 5.33
CA PHE A 133 -2.30 -8.89 4.24
C PHE A 133 -1.84 -10.32 4.00
N LYS A 134 -1.53 -11.06 5.06
CA LYS A 134 -1.13 -12.47 4.94
C LYS A 134 -2.22 -13.34 4.31
N THR A 135 -3.48 -12.95 4.45
CA THR A 135 -4.62 -13.70 3.90
C THR A 135 -4.96 -13.23 2.48
N ALA A 136 -5.08 -11.92 2.29
CA ALA A 136 -5.50 -11.32 1.03
C ALA A 136 -4.43 -11.41 -0.07
N PHE A 137 -3.14 -11.31 0.31
CA PHE A 137 -2.00 -11.28 -0.59
C PHE A 137 -0.95 -12.34 -0.25
N LYS A 138 -1.43 -13.55 0.01
CA LYS A 138 -0.61 -14.67 0.48
C LYS A 138 0.61 -14.93 -0.41
N ALA A 139 0.42 -15.01 -1.72
CA ALA A 139 1.49 -15.27 -2.67
C ALA A 139 2.59 -14.21 -2.63
N THR A 140 2.22 -12.93 -2.56
CA THR A 140 3.17 -11.81 -2.47
C THR A 140 3.89 -11.81 -1.12
N THR A 141 3.18 -12.06 -0.03
CA THR A 141 3.74 -12.09 1.33
C THR A 141 4.75 -13.22 1.49
N GLU A 142 4.44 -14.42 0.99
CA GLU A 142 5.33 -15.59 1.03
C GLU A 142 6.57 -15.38 0.16
N ARG A 143 6.41 -14.82 -1.05
CA ARG A 143 7.51 -14.56 -1.97
C ARG A 143 8.49 -13.51 -1.43
N LEU A 144 7.98 -12.43 -0.84
CA LEU A 144 8.80 -11.33 -0.33
C LEU A 144 9.39 -11.62 1.06
N GLY A 145 8.88 -12.62 1.76
CA GLY A 145 9.34 -12.95 3.11
C GLY A 145 9.20 -11.79 4.10
N ILE A 146 8.16 -10.96 3.93
CA ILE A 146 7.99 -9.74 4.72
C ILE A 146 7.78 -10.09 6.19
N VAL A 147 8.64 -9.57 7.03
CA VAL A 147 8.53 -9.61 8.49
C VAL A 147 8.50 -8.18 9.02
N ILE A 148 7.50 -7.87 9.83
CA ILE A 148 7.43 -6.55 10.47
C ILE A 148 8.41 -6.54 11.65
N THR A 149 9.35 -5.61 11.60
CA THR A 149 10.32 -5.41 12.68
C THR A 149 9.61 -4.94 13.96
N PRO A 150 9.86 -5.54 15.13
CA PRO A 150 9.30 -5.07 16.39
C PRO A 150 9.64 -3.59 16.67
N PHE A 151 8.72 -2.89 17.31
CA PHE A 151 8.87 -1.44 17.55
C PHE A 151 10.14 -1.11 18.32
N GLU A 152 10.46 -1.87 19.34
CA GLU A 152 11.64 -1.67 20.19
C GLU A 152 12.95 -1.74 19.38
N VAL A 153 12.98 -2.59 18.35
CA VAL A 153 14.13 -2.70 17.44
C VAL A 153 14.19 -1.50 16.50
N VAL A 154 13.05 -1.07 15.95
CA VAL A 154 12.97 0.12 15.09
C VAL A 154 13.39 1.36 15.86
N ASP A 155 12.86 1.54 17.07
CA ASP A 155 13.18 2.65 17.96
C ASP A 155 14.67 2.70 18.28
N PHE A 156 15.26 1.57 18.66
CA PHE A 156 16.70 1.44 18.90
C PHE A 156 17.52 1.83 17.67
N ILE A 157 17.15 1.35 16.47
CA ILE A 157 17.87 1.67 15.23
C ILE A 157 17.80 3.19 14.94
N VAL A 158 16.61 3.77 15.01
CA VAL A 158 16.40 5.19 14.70
C VAL A 158 17.17 6.09 15.67
N HIS A 159 17.06 5.83 16.98
CA HIS A 159 17.81 6.59 17.99
C HIS A 159 19.32 6.41 17.86
N SER A 160 19.79 5.20 17.58
CA SER A 160 21.22 4.94 17.36
C SER A 160 21.78 5.71 16.17
N VAL A 161 21.03 5.79 15.07
CA VAL A 161 21.42 6.58 13.88
C VAL A 161 21.42 8.08 14.22
N ASP A 162 20.39 8.56 14.90
CA ASP A 162 20.29 9.97 15.32
C ASP A 162 21.46 10.37 16.22
N ASP A 163 21.81 9.54 17.22
CA ASP A 163 22.93 9.75 18.12
C ASP A 163 24.27 9.80 17.37
N VAL A 164 24.48 8.90 16.41
CA VAL A 164 25.70 8.89 15.57
C VAL A 164 25.77 10.14 14.71
N LEU A 165 24.65 10.55 14.09
CA LEU A 165 24.57 11.75 13.26
C LEU A 165 24.89 13.01 14.08
N LYS A 166 24.31 13.15 15.27
CA LYS A 166 24.57 14.26 16.19
C LYS A 166 26.03 14.27 16.66
N LYS A 167 26.53 13.14 17.13
CA LYS A 167 27.85 13.04 17.75
C LYS A 167 29.01 13.22 16.79
N HIS A 168 28.89 12.66 15.56
CA HIS A 168 30.00 12.60 14.61
C HIS A 168 29.85 13.57 13.43
N PHE A 169 28.65 14.01 13.11
CA PHE A 169 28.38 14.86 11.95
C PHE A 169 27.69 16.18 12.29
N GLY A 170 27.31 16.42 13.55
CA GLY A 170 26.61 17.64 13.98
C GLY A 170 25.23 17.83 13.28
N LYS A 171 24.60 16.75 12.84
CA LYS A 171 23.31 16.75 12.14
C LYS A 171 22.26 16.05 13.00
N SER A 172 21.03 16.61 12.96
CA SER A 172 19.84 16.00 13.57
C SER A 172 18.73 15.94 12.52
#